data_84dd9a985578b7a7ef9218829ccb5ebe
#
_entry.id   84dd9a985578b7a7ef9218829ccb5ebe
#
_cell.length_a   1.000
_cell.length_b   1.000
_cell.length_c   1.000
_cell.angle_alpha   90.00
_cell.angle_beta   90.00
_cell.angle_gamma   90.00
#
_symmetry.space_group_name_H-M   'P 1'
#
loop_
_entity.id
_entity.type
_entity.pdbx_description
1 polymer ?
#
loop_
_entity_poly.entity_id
_entity_poly.type
_entity_poly.pdbx_seq_one_letter_code
_entity_poly.pdbx_strand_id
1 'polypeptide(L)'
;AAGLFCAAQLAKCGGKVVILDNGKKVGRKILMSGGGFCNFTNMELSSGRYLSQNPHFVKSALKRFTQWDFIGLVAEYGIPYHEKELGQLFCDNGAEDIVNMLLAECKKYGVEIALRQSISAVAKTENGFSVVTNGETLYCTHLVVATGGLSMPGLGATPLGYQIAEQFGINVIAPRASLVPFTWRECDKFYAALSGISLDVAATNQHKTFTHQMLFTHRGLSGPVILQISNYWQPGESIHLDLLPYNDIR
;
A
#
# COMPACT_ATOMS: atom_id res chain seq x y z
N ALA A 1 -2.81 1.76 8.47
CA ALA A 1 -3.05 0.32 8.52
C ALA A 1 -1.99 -0.39 9.36
N ALA A 2 -0.74 -0.45 8.88
CA ALA A 2 0.32 -1.22 9.54
C ALA A 2 0.53 -0.82 11.00
N GLY A 3 0.57 0.46 11.32
CA GLY A 3 0.74 0.95 12.70
C GLY A 3 -0.40 0.53 13.63
N LEU A 4 -1.67 0.65 13.18
CA LEU A 4 -2.83 0.22 13.98
C LEU A 4 -2.80 -1.29 14.25
N PHE A 5 -2.59 -2.07 13.19
CA PHE A 5 -2.55 -3.52 13.32
C PHE A 5 -1.38 -3.99 14.23
N CYS A 6 -0.18 -3.46 14.01
CA CYS A 6 1.00 -3.77 14.83
C CYS A 6 0.77 -3.39 16.29
N ALA A 7 0.24 -2.21 16.56
CA ALA A 7 -0.03 -1.74 17.91
C ALA A 7 -1.04 -2.62 18.66
N ALA A 8 -2.13 -3.00 18.00
CA ALA A 8 -3.13 -3.91 18.59
C ALA A 8 -2.50 -5.28 18.93
N GLN A 9 -1.67 -5.85 18.02
CA GLN A 9 -1.00 -7.13 18.26
C GLN A 9 0.02 -7.06 19.41
N LEU A 10 0.81 -5.98 19.48
CA LEU A 10 1.75 -5.77 20.59
C LEU A 10 1.04 -5.58 21.93
N ALA A 11 -0.02 -4.80 21.95
CA ALA A 11 -0.80 -4.58 23.18
C ALA A 11 -1.53 -5.85 23.63
N LYS A 12 -2.02 -6.68 22.70
CA LYS A 12 -2.57 -8.02 22.99
C LYS A 12 -1.55 -8.92 23.72
N CYS A 13 -0.25 -8.74 23.45
CA CYS A 13 0.83 -9.45 24.13
C CYS A 13 1.27 -8.77 25.45
N GLY A 14 0.53 -7.78 25.96
CA GLY A 14 0.81 -7.09 27.22
C GLY A 14 1.72 -5.87 27.08
N GLY A 15 2.08 -5.44 25.88
CA GLY A 15 2.87 -4.23 25.66
C GLY A 15 2.05 -2.95 25.89
N LYS A 16 2.64 -1.95 26.54
CA LYS A 16 2.08 -0.59 26.55
C LYS A 16 2.47 0.12 25.27
N VAL A 17 1.48 0.52 24.46
CA VAL A 17 1.71 1.03 23.09
C VAL A 17 1.03 2.38 22.90
N VAL A 18 1.78 3.30 22.30
CA VAL A 18 1.29 4.59 21.84
C VAL A 18 1.51 4.70 20.33
N ILE A 19 0.50 5.09 19.59
CA ILE A 19 0.60 5.42 18.17
C ILE A 19 0.70 6.93 18.01
N LEU A 20 1.72 7.39 17.26
CA LEU A 20 1.84 8.76 16.82
C LEU A 20 1.48 8.84 15.33
N ASP A 21 0.47 9.60 14.96
CA ASP A 21 0.04 9.82 13.58
C ASP A 21 -0.01 11.31 13.26
N ASN A 22 0.58 11.72 12.13
CA ASN A 22 0.60 13.12 11.70
C ASN A 22 -0.76 13.60 11.17
N GLY A 23 -1.68 12.70 10.96
CA GLY A 23 -3.00 12.99 10.39
C GLY A 23 -4.00 13.51 11.38
N LYS A 24 -5.07 14.12 10.83
CA LYS A 24 -6.26 14.53 11.62
C LYS A 24 -7.13 13.34 12.02
N LYS A 25 -7.01 12.21 11.32
CA LYS A 25 -7.69 10.94 11.59
C LYS A 25 -6.84 9.78 11.04
N VAL A 26 -6.98 8.61 11.64
CA VAL A 26 -6.31 7.38 11.19
C VAL A 26 -6.93 6.80 9.92
N GLY A 27 -6.22 5.88 9.28
CA GLY A 27 -6.79 5.06 8.21
C GLY A 27 -6.99 5.75 6.86
N ARG A 28 -6.52 6.96 6.66
CA ARG A 28 -6.78 7.76 5.44
C ARG A 28 -6.51 7.02 4.13
N LYS A 29 -5.44 6.24 4.05
CA LYS A 29 -5.14 5.43 2.85
C LYS A 29 -6.07 4.22 2.71
N ILE A 30 -6.54 3.63 3.82
CA ILE A 30 -7.55 2.56 3.80
C ILE A 30 -8.83 3.10 3.20
N LEU A 31 -9.31 4.26 3.68
CA LEU A 31 -10.55 4.90 3.24
C LEU A 31 -10.60 5.21 1.75
N MET A 32 -9.44 5.34 1.08
CA MET A 32 -9.36 5.57 -0.36
C MET A 32 -9.06 4.31 -1.16
N SER A 33 -8.69 3.23 -0.50
CA SER A 33 -8.35 1.98 -1.19
C SER A 33 -9.60 1.34 -1.82
N GLY A 34 -9.40 0.66 -2.94
CA GLY A 34 -10.48 -0.03 -3.63
C GLY A 34 -11.65 0.89 -4.03
N GLY A 35 -11.40 2.17 -4.33
CA GLY A 35 -12.45 3.13 -4.66
C GLY A 35 -13.37 3.48 -3.48
N GLY A 36 -12.91 3.32 -2.24
CA GLY A 36 -13.68 3.55 -1.02
C GLY A 36 -14.28 2.28 -0.40
N PHE A 37 -14.12 1.11 -1.04
CA PHE A 37 -14.63 -0.17 -0.55
C PHE A 37 -13.56 -1.09 0.05
N CYS A 38 -12.32 -0.63 0.12
CA CYS A 38 -11.17 -1.36 0.66
C CYS A 38 -10.97 -2.76 0.06
N ASN A 39 -10.15 -2.87 -0.98
CA ASN A 39 -9.60 -4.18 -1.34
C ASN A 39 -8.68 -4.63 -0.20
N PHE A 40 -9.21 -5.37 0.77
CA PHE A 40 -8.50 -5.65 2.02
C PHE A 40 -7.57 -6.87 1.94
N THR A 41 -7.84 -7.81 1.03
CA THR A 41 -6.95 -8.93 0.74
C THR A 41 -7.28 -9.59 -0.61
N ASN A 42 -6.51 -10.63 -0.95
CA ASN A 42 -6.74 -11.48 -2.11
C ASN A 42 -6.68 -12.96 -1.69
N MET A 43 -7.58 -13.78 -2.20
CA MET A 43 -7.63 -15.22 -1.90
C MET A 43 -6.40 -15.95 -2.41
N GLU A 44 -5.81 -15.50 -3.53
CA GLU A 44 -4.62 -16.07 -4.14
C GLU A 44 -3.34 -15.29 -3.74
N LEU A 45 -3.10 -15.13 -2.45
CA LEU A 45 -1.92 -14.48 -1.95
C LEU A 45 -0.71 -15.41 -1.98
N SER A 46 0.35 -15.01 -2.68
CA SER A 46 1.61 -15.75 -2.69
C SER A 46 2.81 -14.80 -2.64
N SER A 47 3.95 -15.28 -2.15
CA SER A 47 5.18 -14.47 -2.09
C SER A 47 5.69 -14.01 -3.46
N GLY A 48 5.36 -14.72 -4.53
CA GLY A 48 5.72 -14.35 -5.90
C GLY A 48 4.99 -13.11 -6.45
N ARG A 49 3.95 -12.64 -5.76
CA ARG A 49 3.23 -11.40 -6.08
C ARG A 49 3.92 -10.14 -5.51
N TYR A 50 4.93 -10.31 -4.67
CA TYR A 50 5.69 -9.22 -4.05
C TYR A 50 7.02 -9.04 -4.76
N LEU A 51 7.19 -7.91 -5.43
CA LEU A 51 8.40 -7.58 -6.17
C LEU A 51 9.42 -6.90 -5.25
N SER A 52 10.61 -7.46 -5.15
CA SER A 52 11.70 -6.95 -4.32
C SER A 52 13.02 -7.53 -4.82
N GLN A 53 14.12 -6.84 -4.56
CA GLN A 53 15.47 -7.39 -4.75
C GLN A 53 15.74 -8.60 -3.84
N ASN A 54 15.02 -8.71 -2.71
CA ASN A 54 15.02 -9.89 -1.86
C ASN A 54 13.67 -10.64 -1.99
N PRO A 55 13.56 -11.65 -2.86
CA PRO A 55 12.31 -12.39 -3.07
C PRO A 55 11.87 -13.23 -1.86
N HIS A 56 12.73 -13.35 -0.85
CA HIS A 56 12.45 -14.08 0.37
C HIS A 56 11.90 -13.19 1.50
N PHE A 57 12.00 -11.87 1.37
CA PHE A 57 11.67 -10.92 2.43
C PHE A 57 10.29 -11.12 3.03
N VAL A 58 9.28 -11.34 2.20
CA VAL A 58 7.88 -11.45 2.65
C VAL A 58 7.46 -12.85 3.10
N LYS A 59 8.25 -13.90 2.77
CA LYS A 59 7.82 -15.31 2.96
C LYS A 59 7.49 -15.64 4.41
N SER A 60 8.33 -15.20 5.36
CA SER A 60 8.10 -15.47 6.78
C SER A 60 6.87 -14.75 7.30
N ALA A 61 6.68 -13.49 6.91
CA ALA A 61 5.52 -12.71 7.33
C ALA A 61 4.22 -13.33 6.82
N LEU A 62 4.14 -13.64 5.52
CA LEU A 62 2.97 -14.24 4.89
C LEU A 62 2.64 -15.66 5.40
N LYS A 63 3.65 -16.40 5.89
CA LYS A 63 3.42 -17.72 6.51
C LYS A 63 2.90 -17.59 7.95
N ARG A 64 3.32 -16.56 8.69
CA ARG A 64 2.91 -16.35 10.10
C ARG A 64 1.56 -15.68 10.25
N PHE A 65 1.18 -14.86 9.29
CA PHE A 65 -0.11 -14.19 9.21
C PHE A 65 -0.57 -14.21 7.75
N THR A 66 -1.51 -15.09 7.48
CA THR A 66 -2.01 -15.38 6.13
C THR A 66 -3.20 -14.47 5.79
N GLN A 67 -3.62 -14.48 4.53
CA GLN A 67 -4.89 -13.84 4.13
C GLN A 67 -6.09 -14.42 4.90
N TRP A 68 -6.06 -15.70 5.24
CA TRP A 68 -7.14 -16.37 5.96
C TRP A 68 -7.24 -15.91 7.40
N ASP A 69 -6.11 -15.59 8.06
CA ASP A 69 -6.10 -15.00 9.40
C ASP A 69 -6.75 -13.61 9.39
N PHE A 70 -6.50 -12.81 8.33
CA PHE A 70 -7.12 -11.51 8.20
C PHE A 70 -8.60 -11.61 7.85
N ILE A 71 -8.99 -12.54 6.95
CA ILE A 71 -10.40 -12.84 6.64
C ILE A 71 -11.13 -13.29 7.90
N GLY A 72 -10.51 -14.14 8.72
CA GLY A 72 -11.05 -14.56 10.01
C GLY A 72 -11.32 -13.37 10.94
N LEU A 73 -10.38 -12.42 11.05
CA LEU A 73 -10.58 -11.21 11.84
C LEU A 73 -11.73 -10.34 11.29
N VAL A 74 -11.83 -10.18 9.97
CA VAL A 74 -12.94 -9.45 9.32
C VAL A 74 -14.28 -10.12 9.64
N ALA A 75 -14.34 -11.45 9.62
CA ALA A 75 -15.53 -12.23 9.96
C ALA A 75 -15.89 -12.12 11.46
N GLU A 76 -14.91 -12.12 12.39
CA GLU A 76 -15.14 -11.90 13.82
C GLU A 76 -15.85 -10.57 14.12
N TYR A 77 -15.58 -9.56 13.29
CA TYR A 77 -16.24 -8.25 13.39
C TYR A 77 -17.55 -8.16 12.58
N GLY A 78 -17.99 -9.25 11.96
CA GLY A 78 -19.24 -9.29 11.20
C GLY A 78 -19.23 -8.36 9.98
N ILE A 79 -18.09 -8.05 9.43
CA ILE A 79 -17.96 -7.14 8.27
C ILE A 79 -18.33 -7.91 7.02
N PRO A 80 -19.40 -7.51 6.28
CA PRO A 80 -19.78 -8.16 5.05
C PRO A 80 -18.81 -7.79 3.91
N TYR A 81 -18.52 -8.75 3.05
CA TYR A 81 -17.61 -8.58 1.93
C TYR A 81 -17.96 -9.51 0.78
N HIS A 82 -17.48 -9.18 -0.41
CA HIS A 82 -17.60 -10.00 -1.61
C HIS A 82 -16.28 -10.16 -2.34
N GLU A 83 -16.17 -11.21 -3.13
CA GLU A 83 -15.13 -11.35 -4.15
C GLU A 83 -15.55 -10.60 -5.40
N LYS A 84 -14.69 -9.72 -5.91
CA LYS A 84 -14.94 -8.97 -7.12
C LYS A 84 -14.45 -9.72 -8.35
N GLU A 85 -13.13 -9.80 -8.51
CA GLU A 85 -12.47 -10.51 -9.60
C GLU A 85 -11.08 -10.97 -9.16
N LEU A 86 -10.59 -12.08 -9.73
CA LEU A 86 -9.24 -12.58 -9.49
C LEU A 86 -8.88 -12.73 -8.01
N GLY A 87 -9.84 -13.14 -7.18
CA GLY A 87 -9.66 -13.37 -5.76
C GLY A 87 -9.61 -12.11 -4.88
N GLN A 88 -9.87 -10.93 -5.42
CA GLN A 88 -9.88 -9.67 -4.68
C GLN A 88 -11.10 -9.58 -3.77
N LEU A 89 -10.91 -9.32 -2.48
CA LEU A 89 -11.99 -9.16 -1.51
C LEU A 89 -12.20 -7.69 -1.13
N PHE A 90 -13.45 -7.24 -1.24
CA PHE A 90 -13.88 -5.87 -0.96
C PHE A 90 -14.97 -5.87 0.10
N CYS A 91 -14.96 -4.85 0.99
CA CYS A 91 -16.05 -4.63 1.93
C CYS A 91 -17.31 -4.17 1.19
N ASP A 92 -18.48 -4.65 1.63
CA ASP A 92 -19.76 -4.28 1.00
C ASP A 92 -20.20 -2.86 1.38
N ASN A 93 -20.03 -2.48 2.64
CA ASN A 93 -20.49 -1.18 3.15
C ASN A 93 -19.49 -0.05 2.94
N GLY A 94 -18.19 -0.38 2.81
CA GLY A 94 -17.13 0.58 2.60
C GLY A 94 -15.87 0.36 3.43
N ALA A 95 -14.83 1.10 3.10
CA ALA A 95 -13.52 1.00 3.73
C ALA A 95 -13.50 1.40 5.22
N GLU A 96 -14.52 2.11 5.68
CA GLU A 96 -14.65 2.52 7.09
C GLU A 96 -14.78 1.32 8.02
N ASP A 97 -15.37 0.21 7.58
CA ASP A 97 -15.51 -1.00 8.39
C ASP A 97 -14.15 -1.54 8.82
N ILE A 98 -13.16 -1.59 7.92
CA ILE A 98 -11.80 -2.02 8.24
C ILE A 98 -11.11 -1.03 9.19
N VAL A 99 -11.33 0.26 9.02
CA VAL A 99 -10.75 1.27 9.94
C VAL A 99 -11.35 1.12 11.33
N ASN A 100 -12.67 0.97 11.43
CA ASN A 100 -13.39 0.79 12.70
C ASN A 100 -12.98 -0.50 13.40
N MET A 101 -12.82 -1.60 12.67
CA MET A 101 -12.29 -2.88 13.19
C MET A 101 -10.90 -2.67 13.82
N LEU A 102 -9.98 -2.04 13.10
CA LEU A 102 -8.62 -1.80 13.60
C LEU A 102 -8.60 -0.86 14.83
N LEU A 103 -9.49 0.13 14.86
CA LEU A 103 -9.66 1.01 16.02
C LEU A 103 -10.26 0.25 17.22
N ALA A 104 -11.21 -0.63 16.98
CA ALA A 104 -11.81 -1.45 18.02
C ALA A 104 -10.77 -2.41 18.63
N GLU A 105 -9.91 -3.04 17.80
CA GLU A 105 -8.78 -3.85 18.27
C GLU A 105 -7.81 -3.02 19.13
N CYS A 106 -7.44 -1.84 18.68
CA CYS A 106 -6.59 -0.94 19.46
C CYS A 106 -7.23 -0.58 20.81
N LYS A 107 -8.51 -0.24 20.82
CA LYS A 107 -9.27 0.11 22.03
C LYS A 107 -9.37 -1.09 22.99
N LYS A 108 -9.65 -2.27 22.47
CA LYS A 108 -9.79 -3.53 23.23
C LYS A 108 -8.55 -3.82 24.06
N TYR A 109 -7.36 -3.50 23.56
CA TYR A 109 -6.09 -3.75 24.23
C TYR A 109 -5.44 -2.49 24.82
N GLY A 110 -6.16 -1.37 24.91
CA GLY A 110 -5.68 -0.16 25.59
C GLY A 110 -4.58 0.59 24.85
N VAL A 111 -4.53 0.53 23.51
CA VAL A 111 -3.59 1.32 22.70
C VAL A 111 -3.99 2.79 22.74
N GLU A 112 -3.05 3.65 23.09
CA GLU A 112 -3.20 5.10 22.99
C GLU A 112 -2.91 5.58 21.57
N ILE A 113 -3.75 6.50 21.03
CA ILE A 113 -3.58 7.05 19.69
C ILE A 113 -3.51 8.57 19.78
N ALA A 114 -2.34 9.13 19.51
CA ALA A 114 -2.09 10.54 19.43
C ALA A 114 -2.06 11.00 17.96
N LEU A 115 -3.05 11.81 17.58
CA LEU A 115 -3.18 12.39 16.24
C LEU A 115 -2.48 13.74 16.14
N ARG A 116 -2.26 14.22 14.91
CA ARG A 116 -1.61 15.50 14.60
C ARG A 116 -0.21 15.63 15.21
N GLN A 117 0.50 14.49 15.32
CA GLN A 117 1.85 14.45 15.85
C GLN A 117 2.86 14.61 14.73
N SER A 118 3.58 15.72 14.73
CA SER A 118 4.65 15.99 13.78
C SER A 118 5.98 15.57 14.40
N ILE A 119 6.56 14.49 13.91
CA ILE A 119 7.85 14.00 14.40
C ILE A 119 8.96 14.87 13.82
N SER A 120 9.76 15.49 14.69
CA SER A 120 10.88 16.34 14.30
C SER A 120 12.25 15.68 14.50
N ALA A 121 12.36 14.75 15.45
CA ALA A 121 13.60 14.02 15.68
C ALA A 121 13.35 12.64 16.29
N VAL A 122 14.24 11.71 15.98
CA VAL A 122 14.32 10.38 16.61
C VAL A 122 15.76 10.14 16.97
N ALA A 123 16.03 9.69 18.20
CA ALA A 123 17.40 9.36 18.62
C ALA A 123 17.42 8.05 19.43
N LYS A 124 18.56 7.34 19.38
CA LYS A 124 18.82 6.19 20.25
C LYS A 124 19.24 6.69 21.63
N THR A 125 18.75 6.03 22.67
CA THR A 125 19.13 6.25 24.06
C THR A 125 19.73 4.96 24.65
N GLU A 126 20.23 5.01 25.86
CA GLU A 126 20.74 3.79 26.54
C GLU A 126 19.70 2.70 26.64
N ASN A 127 18.44 3.05 26.90
CA ASN A 127 17.35 2.10 27.18
C ASN A 127 16.30 2.04 26.05
N GLY A 128 16.60 2.52 24.84
CA GLY A 128 15.65 2.49 23.74
C GLY A 128 15.76 3.70 22.82
N PHE A 129 14.67 4.45 22.68
CA PHE A 129 14.59 5.59 21.75
C PHE A 129 13.90 6.79 22.40
N SER A 130 14.29 7.98 21.95
CA SER A 130 13.54 9.22 22.14
C SER A 130 12.93 9.70 20.84
N VAL A 131 11.71 10.21 20.91
CA VAL A 131 10.97 10.75 19.78
C VAL A 131 10.47 12.14 20.15
N VAL A 132 10.91 13.15 19.39
CA VAL A 132 10.47 14.54 19.57
C VAL A 132 9.29 14.80 18.67
N THR A 133 8.17 15.22 19.26
CA THR A 133 6.94 15.55 18.54
C THR A 133 6.25 16.76 19.18
N ASN A 134 5.85 17.73 18.36
CA ASN A 134 5.16 18.97 18.81
C ASN A 134 5.86 19.70 19.97
N GLY A 135 7.21 19.60 20.04
CA GLY A 135 8.01 20.22 21.12
C GLY A 135 8.15 19.38 22.39
N GLU A 136 7.50 18.23 22.47
CA GLU A 136 7.63 17.28 23.57
C GLU A 136 8.55 16.13 23.19
N THR A 137 9.23 15.53 24.18
CA THR A 137 10.04 14.33 23.99
C THR A 137 9.40 13.14 24.68
N LEU A 138 9.12 12.11 23.90
CA LEU A 138 8.61 10.82 24.37
C LEU A 138 9.76 9.80 24.38
N TYR A 139 9.77 8.91 25.38
CA TYR A 139 10.74 7.84 25.50
C TYR A 139 10.07 6.48 25.37
N CYS A 140 10.71 5.55 24.66
CA CYS A 140 10.21 4.18 24.50
C CYS A 140 11.38 3.18 24.44
N THR A 141 11.15 1.96 24.87
CA THR A 141 12.13 0.86 24.74
C THR A 141 12.25 0.37 23.30
N HIS A 142 11.15 0.39 22.56
CA HIS A 142 11.08 -0.07 21.18
C HIS A 142 10.34 0.96 20.32
N LEU A 143 10.86 1.24 19.15
CA LEU A 143 10.24 2.11 18.16
C LEU A 143 9.89 1.31 16.90
N VAL A 144 8.63 1.36 16.49
CA VAL A 144 8.16 0.79 15.23
C VAL A 144 7.88 1.91 14.23
N VAL A 145 8.61 1.93 13.13
CA VAL A 145 8.40 2.87 12.02
C VAL A 145 7.36 2.30 11.06
N ALA A 146 6.14 2.82 11.11
CA ALA A 146 5.00 2.37 10.29
C ALA A 146 4.41 3.51 9.45
N THR A 147 5.25 4.44 9.00
CA THR A 147 4.88 5.68 8.32
C THR A 147 4.32 5.48 6.91
N GLY A 148 4.51 4.28 6.35
CA GLY A 148 4.15 3.97 4.96
C GLY A 148 5.15 4.56 3.96
N GLY A 149 4.84 4.42 2.68
CA GLY A 149 5.66 4.93 1.58
C GLY A 149 5.19 6.30 1.07
N LEU A 150 5.83 6.76 -0.02
CA LEU A 150 5.64 8.09 -0.60
C LEU A 150 4.35 8.24 -1.44
N SER A 151 3.61 7.15 -1.65
CA SER A 151 2.36 7.20 -2.41
C SER A 151 1.32 8.09 -1.73
N MET A 152 0.54 8.84 -2.51
CA MET A 152 -0.54 9.73 -2.06
C MET A 152 -0.03 10.86 -1.15
N PRO A 153 0.81 11.78 -1.65
CA PRO A 153 1.33 12.92 -0.86
C PRO A 153 0.23 13.78 -0.25
N GLY A 154 -0.89 13.98 -0.95
CA GLY A 154 -2.06 14.72 -0.45
C GLY A 154 -2.72 14.10 0.79
N LEU A 155 -2.41 12.84 1.10
CA LEU A 155 -2.83 12.16 2.33
C LEU A 155 -1.74 12.19 3.42
N GLY A 156 -0.71 13.01 3.28
CA GLY A 156 0.34 13.20 4.28
C GLY A 156 1.44 12.12 4.24
N ALA A 157 1.67 11.50 3.09
CA ALA A 157 2.86 10.68 2.90
C ALA A 157 4.11 11.54 3.01
N THR A 158 5.11 11.07 3.75
CA THR A 158 6.39 11.76 3.95
C THR A 158 7.54 10.77 3.81
N PRO A 159 8.77 11.22 3.53
CA PRO A 159 9.95 10.37 3.48
C PRO A 159 10.49 10.01 4.89
N LEU A 160 9.83 10.38 5.97
CA LEU A 160 10.31 10.25 7.36
C LEU A 160 10.83 8.84 7.68
N GLY A 161 10.14 7.78 7.25
CA GLY A 161 10.57 6.41 7.51
C GLY A 161 11.90 6.06 6.84
N TYR A 162 12.13 6.55 5.63
CA TYR A 162 13.40 6.38 4.92
C TYR A 162 14.52 7.18 5.57
N GLN A 163 14.24 8.43 5.96
CA GLN A 163 15.20 9.30 6.66
C GLN A 163 15.64 8.69 8.01
N ILE A 164 14.71 8.12 8.77
CA ILE A 164 15.02 7.40 10.01
C ILE A 164 15.90 6.18 9.70
N ALA A 165 15.58 5.39 8.67
CA ALA A 165 16.39 4.23 8.29
C ALA A 165 17.83 4.64 7.92
N GLU A 166 18.01 5.65 7.09
CA GLU A 166 19.30 6.21 6.71
C GLU A 166 20.08 6.75 7.93
N GLN A 167 19.41 7.48 8.82
CA GLN A 167 19.97 8.00 10.06
C GLN A 167 20.58 6.89 10.94
N PHE A 168 19.93 5.71 10.95
CA PHE A 168 20.43 4.53 11.69
C PHE A 168 21.35 3.61 10.86
N GLY A 169 21.84 4.09 9.71
CA GLY A 169 22.80 3.36 8.86
C GLY A 169 22.19 2.19 8.10
N ILE A 170 20.85 2.13 7.97
CA ILE A 170 20.16 1.11 7.19
C ILE A 170 20.13 1.57 5.72
N ASN A 171 20.64 0.72 4.83
CA ASN A 171 20.60 1.02 3.41
C ASN A 171 19.17 1.06 2.88
N VAL A 172 18.78 2.17 2.30
CA VAL A 172 17.45 2.36 1.67
C VAL A 172 17.57 2.15 0.17
N ILE A 173 16.94 1.11 -0.33
CA ILE A 173 16.81 0.92 -1.77
C ILE A 173 15.85 1.97 -2.30
N ALA A 174 16.29 2.75 -3.29
CA ALA A 174 15.50 3.84 -3.86
C ALA A 174 14.09 3.36 -4.27
N PRO A 175 13.03 3.92 -3.69
CA PRO A 175 11.67 3.53 -4.02
C PRO A 175 11.33 3.96 -5.45
N ARG A 176 10.56 3.13 -6.16
CA ARG A 176 10.03 3.43 -7.48
C ARG A 176 8.51 3.41 -7.47
N ALA A 177 7.92 4.19 -8.39
CA ALA A 177 6.48 4.17 -8.61
C ALA A 177 6.04 2.77 -9.08
N SER A 178 4.93 2.29 -8.54
CA SER A 178 4.38 0.95 -8.76
C SER A 178 2.86 1.06 -8.83
N LEU A 179 2.23 0.29 -9.71
CA LEU A 179 0.80 0.37 -10.00
C LEU A 179 0.38 1.79 -10.41
N VAL A 180 1.11 2.37 -11.36
CA VAL A 180 0.90 3.75 -11.83
C VAL A 180 0.58 3.79 -13.31
N PRO A 181 -0.18 4.80 -13.78
CA PRO A 181 -0.37 5.07 -15.19
C PRO A 181 0.92 5.60 -15.83
N PHE A 182 1.04 5.44 -17.15
CA PHE A 182 2.04 6.13 -17.95
C PHE A 182 1.50 7.45 -18.45
N THR A 183 2.37 8.45 -18.57
CA THR A 183 2.02 9.78 -19.08
C THR A 183 2.49 9.95 -20.51
N TRP A 184 1.72 10.73 -21.30
CA TRP A 184 2.13 11.11 -22.66
C TRP A 184 3.40 11.96 -22.64
N ARG A 185 4.31 11.68 -23.57
CA ARG A 185 5.34 12.65 -23.95
C ARG A 185 4.68 13.74 -24.79
N GLU A 186 5.34 14.88 -24.96
CA GLU A 186 4.80 15.99 -25.77
C GLU A 186 4.40 15.54 -27.20
N CYS A 187 5.23 14.72 -27.83
CA CYS A 187 4.96 14.20 -29.19
C CYS A 187 3.79 13.21 -29.26
N ASP A 188 3.38 12.63 -28.14
CA ASP A 188 2.34 11.61 -28.06
C ASP A 188 0.99 12.19 -27.55
N LYS A 189 0.93 13.48 -27.24
CA LYS A 189 -0.28 14.13 -26.69
C LYS A 189 -1.51 14.08 -27.59
N PHE A 190 -1.32 13.85 -28.89
CA PHE A 190 -2.46 13.69 -29.81
C PHE A 190 -3.33 12.47 -29.46
N TYR A 191 -2.78 11.44 -28.81
CA TYR A 191 -3.56 10.33 -28.31
C TYR A 191 -4.53 10.71 -27.17
N ALA A 192 -4.39 11.89 -26.56
CA ALA A 192 -5.34 12.39 -25.57
C ALA A 192 -6.77 12.55 -26.14
N ALA A 193 -6.90 12.68 -27.46
CA ALA A 193 -8.20 12.69 -28.15
C ALA A 193 -8.97 11.36 -27.98
N LEU A 194 -8.28 10.25 -27.68
CA LEU A 194 -8.88 8.95 -27.39
C LEU A 194 -9.32 8.79 -25.94
N SER A 195 -9.24 9.84 -25.12
CA SER A 195 -9.58 9.79 -23.71
C SER A 195 -10.99 9.23 -23.46
N GLY A 196 -11.09 8.26 -22.56
CA GLY A 196 -12.32 7.54 -22.25
C GLY A 196 -12.50 6.22 -23.01
N ILE A 197 -11.71 5.95 -24.04
CA ILE A 197 -11.74 4.66 -24.75
C ILE A 197 -11.02 3.62 -23.88
N SER A 198 -11.69 2.50 -23.67
CA SER A 198 -11.14 1.30 -23.02
C SER A 198 -11.22 0.11 -23.97
N LEU A 199 -10.18 -0.72 -23.97
CA LEU A 199 -10.12 -1.95 -24.78
C LEU A 199 -9.24 -2.99 -24.09
N ASP A 200 -9.48 -4.27 -24.37
CA ASP A 200 -8.63 -5.36 -23.93
C ASP A 200 -7.36 -5.38 -24.76
N VAL A 201 -6.22 -5.38 -24.07
CA VAL A 201 -4.89 -5.44 -24.70
C VAL A 201 -3.98 -6.42 -23.98
N ALA A 202 -3.00 -6.95 -24.68
CA ALA A 202 -1.85 -7.60 -24.05
C ALA A 202 -0.69 -6.60 -23.98
N ALA A 203 -0.25 -6.28 -22.77
CA ALA A 203 0.91 -5.43 -22.52
C ALA A 203 2.11 -6.28 -22.14
N THR A 204 3.18 -6.16 -22.91
CA THR A 204 4.38 -7.00 -22.75
C THR A 204 5.63 -6.13 -22.61
N ASN A 205 6.50 -6.50 -21.68
CA ASN A 205 7.88 -6.03 -21.62
C ASN A 205 8.83 -7.25 -21.59
N GLN A 206 10.13 -7.04 -21.35
CA GLN A 206 11.14 -8.12 -21.30
C GLN A 206 10.87 -9.17 -20.21
N HIS A 207 10.05 -8.88 -19.21
CA HIS A 207 9.88 -9.71 -18.02
C HIS A 207 8.52 -10.38 -17.93
N LYS A 208 7.46 -9.71 -18.40
CA LYS A 208 6.07 -10.14 -18.21
C LYS A 208 5.16 -9.70 -19.33
N THR A 209 4.07 -10.48 -19.47
CA THR A 209 2.90 -10.13 -20.26
C THR A 209 1.68 -10.16 -19.36
N PHE A 210 0.83 -9.14 -19.46
CA PHE A 210 -0.48 -9.08 -18.84
C PHE A 210 -1.53 -8.80 -19.91
N THR A 211 -2.69 -9.46 -19.80
CA THR A 211 -3.83 -9.21 -20.69
C THR A 211 -5.01 -8.75 -19.85
N HIS A 212 -5.44 -7.54 -20.07
CA HIS A 212 -6.57 -6.91 -19.38
C HIS A 212 -6.94 -5.59 -20.07
N GLN A 213 -7.95 -4.90 -19.53
CA GLN A 213 -8.36 -3.59 -20.03
C GLN A 213 -7.27 -2.52 -19.87
N MET A 214 -7.04 -1.79 -20.96
CA MET A 214 -6.30 -0.53 -21.00
C MET A 214 -7.30 0.62 -21.16
N LEU A 215 -6.99 1.75 -20.58
CA LEU A 215 -7.77 2.99 -20.69
C LEU A 215 -6.92 4.12 -21.21
N PHE A 216 -7.36 4.76 -22.28
CA PHE A 216 -6.82 6.04 -22.74
C PHE A 216 -7.34 7.16 -21.82
N THR A 217 -6.42 8.01 -21.36
CA THR A 217 -6.76 9.17 -20.54
C THR A 217 -6.17 10.45 -21.18
N HIS A 218 -6.65 11.59 -20.79
CA HIS A 218 -6.11 12.88 -21.25
C HIS A 218 -4.62 13.09 -20.86
N ARG A 219 -4.11 12.31 -19.88
CA ARG A 219 -2.72 12.39 -19.41
C ARG A 219 -1.83 11.27 -19.89
N GLY A 220 -2.40 10.17 -20.36
CA GLY A 220 -1.62 8.99 -20.71
C GLY A 220 -2.45 7.71 -20.75
N LEU A 221 -1.79 6.57 -20.57
CA LEU A 221 -2.39 5.26 -20.52
C LEU A 221 -2.60 4.82 -19.06
N SER A 222 -3.76 4.25 -18.79
CA SER A 222 -4.15 3.69 -17.50
C SER A 222 -4.92 2.38 -17.70
N GLY A 223 -5.65 1.93 -16.70
CA GLY A 223 -6.36 0.66 -16.70
C GLY A 223 -5.54 -0.47 -16.10
N PRO A 224 -6.19 -1.58 -15.74
CA PRO A 224 -5.55 -2.67 -14.99
C PRO A 224 -4.26 -3.19 -15.62
N VAL A 225 -4.23 -3.42 -16.94
CA VAL A 225 -3.05 -3.94 -17.64
C VAL A 225 -1.84 -3.00 -17.53
N ILE A 226 -2.08 -1.70 -17.65
CA ILE A 226 -1.04 -0.66 -17.57
C ILE A 226 -0.50 -0.56 -16.15
N LEU A 227 -1.39 -0.57 -15.15
CA LEU A 227 -0.98 -0.56 -13.74
C LEU A 227 -0.18 -1.81 -13.38
N GLN A 228 -0.56 -2.98 -13.90
CA GLN A 228 0.18 -4.22 -13.65
C GLN A 228 1.57 -4.21 -14.30
N ILE A 229 1.68 -3.85 -15.58
CA ILE A 229 2.96 -3.86 -16.29
C ILE A 229 3.93 -2.80 -15.75
N SER A 230 3.42 -1.69 -15.19
CA SER A 230 4.25 -0.63 -14.60
C SER A 230 5.12 -1.12 -13.45
N ASN A 231 4.75 -2.22 -12.77
CA ASN A 231 5.57 -2.83 -11.72
C ASN A 231 6.86 -3.43 -12.25
N TYR A 232 6.87 -3.84 -13.51
CA TYR A 232 7.98 -4.53 -14.17
C TYR A 232 8.75 -3.63 -15.15
N TRP A 233 8.26 -2.42 -15.39
CA TRP A 233 8.87 -1.47 -16.30
C TRP A 233 9.96 -0.64 -15.60
N GLN A 234 11.02 -0.33 -16.33
CA GLN A 234 12.07 0.61 -15.91
C GLN A 234 12.17 1.77 -16.90
N PRO A 235 12.56 2.98 -16.44
CA PRO A 235 12.76 4.13 -17.32
C PRO A 235 13.71 3.79 -18.47
N GLY A 236 13.25 4.07 -19.70
CA GLY A 236 13.98 3.75 -20.94
C GLY A 236 13.60 2.42 -21.60
N GLU A 237 12.86 1.56 -20.92
CA GLU A 237 12.34 0.32 -21.54
C GLU A 237 11.11 0.58 -22.41
N SER A 238 10.95 -0.24 -23.43
CA SER A 238 9.74 -0.27 -24.26
C SER A 238 8.70 -1.21 -23.68
N ILE A 239 7.43 -0.85 -23.83
CA ILE A 239 6.28 -1.73 -23.61
C ILE A 239 5.59 -1.92 -24.97
N HIS A 240 5.35 -3.17 -25.33
CA HIS A 240 4.60 -3.55 -26.52
C HIS A 240 3.14 -3.78 -26.13
N LEU A 241 2.24 -3.13 -26.86
CA LEU A 241 0.80 -3.26 -26.68
C LEU A 241 0.20 -3.96 -27.90
N ASP A 242 -0.29 -5.17 -27.69
CA ASP A 242 -1.11 -5.86 -28.67
C ASP A 242 -2.58 -5.43 -28.43
N LEU A 243 -3.14 -4.73 -29.40
CA LEU A 243 -4.50 -4.18 -29.31
C LEU A 243 -5.58 -5.18 -29.70
N LEU A 244 -5.21 -6.37 -30.20
CA LEU A 244 -6.11 -7.43 -30.63
C LEU A 244 -5.67 -8.80 -30.10
N PRO A 245 -5.47 -8.96 -28.75
CA PRO A 245 -4.80 -10.10 -28.16
C PRO A 245 -5.53 -11.44 -28.33
N TYR A 246 -6.79 -11.41 -28.80
CA TYR A 246 -7.60 -12.60 -29.04
C TYR A 246 -7.79 -12.93 -30.51
N ASN A 247 -7.23 -12.12 -31.41
CA ASN A 247 -7.36 -12.29 -32.85
C ASN A 247 -6.03 -12.79 -33.44
N ASP A 248 -6.03 -13.98 -34.02
CA ASP A 248 -4.92 -14.47 -34.84
C ASP A 248 -5.00 -13.75 -36.19
N ILE A 249 -4.31 -12.63 -36.33
CA ILE A 249 -4.19 -11.90 -37.59
C ILE A 249 -3.12 -12.62 -38.42
N ARG A 250 -3.53 -13.62 -39.17
CA ARG A 250 -2.74 -14.28 -40.23
C ARG A 250 -3.06 -13.66 -41.56
#